data_cc839ccf051e66557741473940c9a44b
#
_entry.id   cc839ccf051e66557741473940c9a44b
#
_cell.length_a   1.000
_cell.length_b   1.000
_cell.length_c   1.000
_cell.angle_alpha   90.00
_cell.angle_beta   90.00
_cell.angle_gamma   90.00
#
_symmetry.space_group_name_H-M   'P 1'
#
loop_
_entity.id
_entity.type
_entity.pdbx_description
1 polymer ?
#
loop_
_entity_poly.entity_id
_entity_poly.type
_entity_poly.pdbx_seq_one_letter_code
_entity_poly.pdbx_strand_id
1 'polypeptide(L)'
;MKKVSTTLIASPPTGMGAVGKAWDAVSVSFDRFCLAAGIEALGTMMEQDAEQACGARHARSDGRRGHRWGRTQGKIGFHAGKVAVERPRVRDLGGQELALPSWERAVAEDWLGKWAMNLMLINVSTRKFRRAVRLPEGDVPAPAGAGVSKSAASRHFVALSAARMQEWMGADLSGLDIMVVQIDGIHISEHLVLVAALGIDSAGFKHPLGLMEGATEHSAVVQALIDDLIERGLDPAVPRLFIIDGSKALAKAIRRSFGRHTPIQRCQIHKARNIMERLSPALHASVRRALRQAWELDDAAKAEKLIRNLAQRLERDAPGVSKSILEGLDEILHSEQARSSSGIAALAGLHQHHRKYDGDRASRHPQM
;
A
#
# COMPACT_ATOMS: atom_id res chain seq x y z
N MET A 1 -25.98 7.40 15.56
CA MET A 1 -25.75 6.21 14.73
C MET A 1 -26.96 5.99 13.84
N LYS A 2 -26.88 6.33 12.55
CA LYS A 2 -27.92 6.03 11.56
C LYS A 2 -27.70 4.62 11.02
N LYS A 3 -28.69 3.74 11.24
CA LYS A 3 -28.75 2.42 10.61
C LYS A 3 -28.94 2.63 9.10
N VAL A 4 -27.96 2.25 8.30
CA VAL A 4 -28.14 2.11 6.86
C VAL A 4 -28.77 0.74 6.65
N SER A 5 -30.07 0.75 6.38
CA SER A 5 -30.80 -0.43 5.96
C SER A 5 -30.67 -0.54 4.45
N THR A 6 -29.79 -1.39 3.96
CA THR A 6 -29.68 -1.68 2.53
C THR A 6 -30.54 -2.90 2.23
N THR A 7 -31.76 -2.65 1.85
CA THR A 7 -32.65 -3.69 1.32
C THR A 7 -32.43 -3.77 -0.19
N LEU A 8 -31.53 -4.63 -0.64
CA LEU A 8 -31.44 -5.02 -2.04
C LEU A 8 -32.31 -6.27 -2.22
N ILE A 9 -33.56 -6.06 -2.63
CA ILE A 9 -34.43 -7.14 -3.04
C ILE A 9 -34.39 -7.18 -4.57
N ALA A 10 -33.51 -7.96 -5.14
CA ALA A 10 -33.63 -8.40 -6.52
C ALA A 10 -34.10 -9.85 -6.49
N SER A 11 -35.22 -10.12 -7.12
CA SER A 11 -35.74 -11.49 -7.27
C SER A 11 -34.80 -12.26 -8.21
N PRO A 12 -34.34 -13.47 -7.86
CA PRO A 12 -33.46 -14.26 -8.74
C PRO A 12 -34.24 -14.70 -9.97
N PRO A 13 -33.58 -14.81 -11.14
CA PRO A 13 -34.19 -15.38 -12.32
C PRO A 13 -34.54 -16.84 -12.06
N THR A 14 -35.76 -17.20 -12.38
CA THR A 14 -36.33 -18.54 -12.24
C THR A 14 -35.59 -19.51 -13.16
N GLY A 15 -34.87 -20.50 -12.60
CA GLY A 15 -34.31 -21.61 -13.39
C GLY A 15 -32.78 -21.66 -13.48
N MET A 16 -32.05 -20.96 -12.65
CA MET A 16 -30.57 -20.99 -12.65
C MET A 16 -30.04 -21.99 -11.60
N GLY A 17 -29.90 -23.23 -11.92
CA GLY A 17 -29.17 -24.30 -11.24
C GLY A 17 -28.67 -24.04 -9.80
N ALA A 18 -27.36 -24.14 -9.57
CA ALA A 18 -26.75 -23.92 -8.26
C ALA A 18 -26.86 -22.46 -7.77
N VAL A 19 -26.87 -21.49 -8.69
CA VAL A 19 -27.06 -20.06 -8.37
C VAL A 19 -28.47 -19.78 -7.85
N GLY A 20 -29.49 -20.38 -8.45
CA GLY A 20 -30.85 -20.26 -7.97
C GLY A 20 -31.03 -20.84 -6.56
N LYS A 21 -30.50 -22.05 -6.31
CA LYS A 21 -30.50 -22.69 -4.99
C LYS A 21 -29.72 -21.89 -3.95
N ALA A 22 -28.61 -21.27 -4.33
CA ALA A 22 -27.83 -20.42 -3.44
C ALA A 22 -28.57 -19.11 -3.13
N TRP A 23 -29.36 -18.60 -4.10
CA TRP A 23 -30.18 -17.41 -3.87
C TRP A 23 -31.29 -17.65 -2.87
N ASP A 24 -31.96 -18.81 -2.95
CA ASP A 24 -32.97 -19.20 -1.95
C ASP A 24 -32.34 -19.33 -0.54
N ALA A 25 -31.05 -19.59 -0.46
CA ALA A 25 -30.29 -19.65 0.77
C ALA A 25 -29.57 -18.33 1.17
N VAL A 26 -29.72 -17.26 0.40
CA VAL A 26 -29.07 -15.92 0.58
C VAL A 26 -29.47 -15.25 1.89
N SER A 27 -30.58 -15.57 2.48
CA SER A 27 -30.89 -15.16 3.85
C SER A 27 -29.83 -15.61 4.87
N VAL A 28 -28.95 -16.54 4.50
CA VAL A 28 -27.94 -17.12 5.37
C VAL A 28 -26.55 -16.53 5.15
N SER A 29 -26.12 -16.28 3.90
CA SER A 29 -24.77 -15.69 3.66
C SER A 29 -24.52 -15.32 2.19
N PHE A 30 -24.10 -14.08 1.95
CA PHE A 30 -23.66 -13.60 0.63
C PHE A 30 -22.40 -14.33 0.13
N ASP A 31 -21.49 -14.71 1.02
CA ASP A 31 -20.29 -15.49 0.66
C ASP A 31 -20.64 -16.84 0.05
N ARG A 32 -21.70 -17.47 0.55
CA ARG A 32 -22.22 -18.73 0.02
C ARG A 32 -22.78 -18.57 -1.40
N PHE A 33 -23.51 -17.50 -1.64
CA PHE A 33 -23.99 -17.15 -2.95
C PHE A 33 -22.82 -16.94 -3.95
N CYS A 34 -21.83 -16.13 -3.57
CA CYS A 34 -20.66 -15.87 -4.41
C CYS A 34 -19.89 -17.15 -4.74
N LEU A 35 -19.72 -18.04 -3.75
CA LEU A 35 -19.06 -19.34 -3.96
C LEU A 35 -19.84 -20.19 -4.95
N ALA A 36 -21.15 -20.34 -4.77
CA ALA A 36 -21.99 -21.15 -5.65
C ALA A 36 -22.00 -20.59 -7.08
N ALA A 37 -22.18 -19.29 -7.22
CA ALA A 37 -22.15 -18.58 -8.51
C ALA A 37 -20.79 -18.74 -9.21
N GLY A 38 -19.69 -18.62 -8.46
CA GLY A 38 -18.33 -18.78 -8.98
C GLY A 38 -18.06 -20.21 -9.45
N ILE A 39 -18.50 -21.24 -8.71
CA ILE A 39 -18.35 -22.65 -9.09
C ILE A 39 -19.18 -22.94 -10.35
N GLU A 40 -20.40 -22.43 -10.44
CA GLU A 40 -21.26 -22.63 -11.61
C GLU A 40 -20.66 -21.95 -12.86
N ALA A 41 -20.19 -20.71 -12.72
CA ALA A 41 -19.53 -19.97 -13.81
C ALA A 41 -18.27 -20.74 -14.30
N LEU A 42 -17.43 -21.20 -13.38
CA LEU A 42 -16.24 -21.99 -13.72
C LEU A 42 -16.64 -23.32 -14.40
N GLY A 43 -17.69 -23.98 -13.92
CA GLY A 43 -18.23 -25.18 -14.54
C GLY A 43 -18.65 -24.95 -15.98
N THR A 44 -19.35 -23.84 -16.25
CA THR A 44 -19.75 -23.43 -17.60
C THR A 44 -18.55 -23.15 -18.50
N MET A 45 -17.54 -22.44 -18.01
CA MET A 45 -16.32 -22.17 -18.78
C MET A 45 -15.55 -23.46 -19.12
N MET A 46 -15.42 -24.40 -18.18
CA MET A 46 -14.77 -25.68 -18.41
C MET A 46 -15.56 -26.54 -19.43
N GLU A 47 -16.87 -26.47 -19.41
CA GLU A 47 -17.72 -27.18 -20.39
C GLU A 47 -17.56 -26.58 -21.79
N GLN A 48 -17.42 -25.25 -21.91
CA GLN A 48 -17.10 -24.56 -23.18
C GLN A 48 -15.72 -24.98 -23.70
N ASP A 49 -14.68 -25.04 -22.83
CA ASP A 49 -13.36 -25.53 -23.22
C ASP A 49 -13.45 -27.00 -23.77
N ALA A 50 -14.22 -27.84 -23.08
CA ALA A 50 -14.42 -29.21 -23.52
C ALA A 50 -15.21 -29.28 -24.84
N GLU A 51 -16.14 -28.41 -25.10
CA GLU A 51 -16.88 -28.30 -26.34
C GLU A 51 -16.01 -27.81 -27.49
N GLN A 52 -15.15 -26.85 -27.25
CA GLN A 52 -14.17 -26.38 -28.23
C GLN A 52 -13.18 -27.45 -28.63
N ALA A 53 -12.80 -28.37 -27.71
CA ALA A 53 -11.86 -29.45 -27.97
C ALA A 53 -12.51 -30.65 -28.62
N CYS A 54 -13.75 -31.00 -28.26
CA CYS A 54 -14.41 -32.25 -28.63
C CYS A 54 -15.60 -32.06 -29.58
N GLY A 55 -16.08 -30.83 -29.76
CA GLY A 55 -17.39 -30.55 -30.37
C GLY A 55 -18.55 -30.66 -29.37
N ALA A 56 -19.75 -30.31 -29.84
CA ALA A 56 -20.97 -30.44 -29.03
C ALA A 56 -21.22 -31.88 -28.56
N ARG A 57 -21.91 -32.00 -27.41
CA ARG A 57 -22.30 -33.32 -26.90
C ARG A 57 -23.14 -34.09 -27.92
N HIS A 58 -22.83 -35.34 -28.12
CA HIS A 58 -23.52 -36.23 -29.02
C HIS A 58 -23.44 -35.88 -30.52
N ALA A 59 -22.66 -34.86 -30.91
CA ALA A 59 -22.39 -34.49 -32.29
C ALA A 59 -21.09 -35.14 -32.80
N ARG A 60 -21.07 -35.54 -34.09
CA ARG A 60 -19.81 -35.87 -34.80
C ARG A 60 -19.26 -34.60 -35.41
N SER A 61 -18.02 -34.25 -35.06
CA SER A 61 -17.32 -33.11 -35.59
C SER A 61 -16.00 -33.55 -36.24
N ASP A 62 -15.80 -33.19 -37.50
CA ASP A 62 -14.64 -33.58 -38.29
C ASP A 62 -13.33 -32.87 -37.89
N GLY A 63 -13.38 -31.83 -37.09
CA GLY A 63 -12.21 -31.07 -36.64
C GLY A 63 -11.91 -31.21 -35.14
N ARG A 64 -12.44 -32.18 -34.45
CA ARG A 64 -12.21 -32.38 -33.02
C ARG A 64 -10.77 -32.67 -32.69
N ARG A 65 -10.24 -32.01 -31.65
CA ARG A 65 -8.89 -32.24 -31.12
C ARG A 65 -8.83 -33.35 -30.08
N GLY A 66 -9.98 -33.80 -29.60
CA GLY A 66 -10.07 -34.82 -28.57
C GLY A 66 -11.48 -35.38 -28.38
N HIS A 67 -11.64 -36.14 -27.32
CA HIS A 67 -12.93 -36.73 -26.92
C HIS A 67 -13.11 -36.62 -25.40
N ARG A 68 -14.37 -36.54 -24.96
CA ARG A 68 -14.73 -36.48 -23.54
C ARG A 68 -14.46 -37.81 -22.88
N TRP A 69 -13.79 -37.80 -21.72
CA TRP A 69 -13.38 -39.00 -20.96
C TRP A 69 -13.98 -39.04 -19.55
N GLY A 70 -15.19 -38.56 -19.38
CA GLY A 70 -15.89 -38.54 -18.09
C GLY A 70 -15.60 -37.27 -17.30
N ARG A 71 -15.74 -37.36 -15.99
CA ARG A 71 -15.53 -36.24 -15.05
C ARG A 71 -14.58 -36.64 -13.92
N THR A 72 -13.95 -35.68 -13.28
CA THR A 72 -13.09 -35.87 -12.12
C THR A 72 -13.24 -34.71 -11.15
N GLN A 73 -12.85 -34.92 -9.91
CA GLN A 73 -12.82 -33.83 -8.91
C GLN A 73 -11.43 -33.22 -8.86
N GLY A 74 -11.40 -31.88 -8.89
CA GLY A 74 -10.25 -31.06 -8.59
C GLY A 74 -10.50 -30.22 -7.35
N LYS A 75 -9.50 -29.43 -6.93
CA LYS A 75 -9.62 -28.49 -5.80
C LYS A 75 -9.08 -27.15 -6.21
N ILE A 76 -9.85 -26.09 -5.95
CA ILE A 76 -9.43 -24.69 -6.11
C ILE A 76 -9.38 -23.99 -4.77
N GLY A 77 -8.52 -22.98 -4.66
CA GLY A 77 -8.49 -22.11 -3.47
C GLY A 77 -9.70 -21.17 -3.47
N PHE A 78 -10.38 -21.06 -2.34
CA PHE A 78 -11.42 -20.07 -2.12
C PHE A 78 -11.36 -19.60 -0.67
N HIS A 79 -11.22 -18.29 -0.47
CA HIS A 79 -11.01 -17.72 0.87
C HIS A 79 -9.97 -18.52 1.68
N ALA A 80 -10.35 -19.11 2.82
CA ALA A 80 -9.45 -19.80 3.73
C ALA A 80 -9.27 -21.28 3.46
N GLY A 81 -9.80 -21.82 2.37
CA GLY A 81 -9.77 -23.26 2.15
C GLY A 81 -9.70 -23.65 0.68
N LYS A 82 -9.70 -24.97 0.46
CA LYS A 82 -9.81 -25.56 -0.88
C LYS A 82 -11.21 -26.13 -1.05
N VAL A 83 -11.89 -25.73 -2.12
CA VAL A 83 -13.21 -26.22 -2.49
C VAL A 83 -13.06 -27.28 -3.57
N ALA A 84 -13.77 -28.40 -3.40
CA ALA A 84 -13.84 -29.41 -4.44
C ALA A 84 -14.73 -28.92 -5.59
N VAL A 85 -14.24 -29.07 -6.82
CA VAL A 85 -14.97 -28.71 -8.04
C VAL A 85 -14.92 -29.89 -8.99
N GLU A 86 -16.08 -30.29 -9.49
CA GLU A 86 -16.17 -31.29 -10.53
C GLU A 86 -15.83 -30.71 -11.88
N ARG A 87 -14.89 -31.31 -12.62
CA ARG A 87 -14.45 -30.87 -13.94
C ARG A 87 -14.59 -31.93 -15.00
N PRO A 88 -14.92 -31.59 -16.26
CA PRO A 88 -14.88 -32.54 -17.37
C PRO A 88 -13.42 -32.97 -17.64
N ARG A 89 -13.23 -34.21 -18.07
CA ARG A 89 -11.96 -34.73 -18.59
C ARG A 89 -12.04 -34.81 -20.11
N VAL A 90 -10.99 -34.37 -20.76
CA VAL A 90 -10.83 -34.44 -22.21
C VAL A 90 -9.52 -35.14 -22.52
N ARG A 91 -9.51 -36.04 -23.47
CA ARG A 91 -8.30 -36.65 -24.00
C ARG A 91 -8.17 -36.32 -25.48
N ASP A 92 -6.94 -36.11 -25.91
CA ASP A 92 -6.62 -35.96 -27.33
C ASP A 92 -6.82 -37.27 -28.11
N LEU A 93 -6.59 -37.25 -29.40
CA LEU A 93 -6.70 -38.40 -30.27
C LEU A 93 -5.62 -39.46 -29.99
N GLY A 94 -4.52 -39.11 -29.34
CA GLY A 94 -3.45 -39.97 -28.87
C GLY A 94 -3.69 -40.57 -27.48
N GLY A 95 -4.81 -40.23 -26.81
CA GLY A 95 -5.17 -40.71 -25.48
C GLY A 95 -4.56 -39.95 -24.32
N GLN A 96 -3.81 -38.84 -24.56
CA GLN A 96 -3.25 -37.97 -23.54
C GLN A 96 -4.32 -37.01 -22.99
N GLU A 97 -4.24 -36.67 -21.71
CA GLU A 97 -5.18 -35.73 -21.10
C GLU A 97 -4.94 -34.34 -21.63
N LEU A 98 -5.97 -33.75 -22.20
CA LEU A 98 -5.98 -32.34 -22.66
C LEU A 98 -6.33 -31.44 -21.50
N ALA A 99 -5.47 -30.44 -21.26
CA ALA A 99 -5.71 -29.42 -20.28
C ALA A 99 -6.90 -28.51 -20.70
N LEU A 100 -7.69 -28.13 -19.73
CA LEU A 100 -8.76 -27.16 -19.90
C LEU A 100 -8.25 -25.77 -19.50
N PRO A 101 -8.17 -24.77 -20.40
CA PRO A 101 -7.61 -23.45 -20.09
C PRO A 101 -8.27 -22.77 -18.89
N SER A 102 -9.58 -22.89 -18.77
CA SER A 102 -10.34 -22.32 -17.62
C SER A 102 -9.94 -22.96 -16.30
N TRP A 103 -9.71 -24.29 -16.30
CA TRP A 103 -9.24 -24.99 -15.11
C TRP A 103 -7.81 -24.61 -14.74
N GLU A 104 -6.91 -24.57 -15.71
CA GLU A 104 -5.51 -24.17 -15.47
C GLU A 104 -5.42 -22.77 -14.90
N ARG A 105 -6.18 -21.82 -15.47
CA ARG A 105 -6.26 -20.45 -14.95
C ARG A 105 -6.80 -20.42 -13.51
N ALA A 106 -7.86 -21.18 -13.22
CA ALA A 106 -8.45 -21.22 -11.88
C ALA A 106 -7.50 -21.82 -10.83
N VAL A 107 -6.66 -22.79 -11.22
CA VAL A 107 -5.67 -23.42 -10.32
C VAL A 107 -4.41 -22.56 -10.17
N ALA A 108 -3.98 -21.90 -11.25
CA ALA A 108 -2.81 -21.02 -11.23
C ALA A 108 -3.04 -19.75 -10.41
N GLU A 109 -4.29 -19.29 -10.29
CA GLU A 109 -4.62 -18.10 -9.52
C GLU A 109 -4.53 -18.37 -8.02
N ASP A 110 -3.62 -17.70 -7.34
CA ASP A 110 -3.44 -17.82 -5.88
C ASP A 110 -4.50 -17.02 -5.10
N TRP A 111 -5.77 -17.40 -5.26
CA TRP A 111 -6.90 -16.79 -4.53
C TRP A 111 -6.71 -16.82 -3.02
N LEU A 112 -6.13 -17.90 -2.53
CA LEU A 112 -5.92 -18.13 -1.12
C LEU A 112 -4.84 -17.19 -0.55
N GLY A 113 -3.74 -17.04 -1.29
CA GLY A 113 -2.68 -16.12 -0.90
C GLY A 113 -3.12 -14.67 -0.97
N LYS A 114 -3.84 -14.28 -2.02
CA LYS A 114 -4.42 -12.92 -2.15
C LYS A 114 -5.38 -12.62 -0.99
N TRP A 115 -6.24 -13.56 -0.64
CA TRP A 115 -7.14 -13.43 0.50
C TRP A 115 -6.38 -13.30 1.83
N ALA A 116 -5.38 -14.17 2.07
CA ALA A 116 -4.55 -14.13 3.26
C ALA A 116 -3.81 -12.80 3.38
N MET A 117 -3.25 -12.30 2.27
CA MET A 117 -2.59 -10.98 2.21
C MET A 117 -3.55 -9.85 2.59
N ASN A 118 -4.75 -9.83 2.02
CA ASN A 118 -5.74 -8.80 2.34
C ASN A 118 -6.11 -8.79 3.82
N LEU A 119 -6.31 -9.95 4.43
CA LEU A 119 -6.59 -10.05 5.86
C LEU A 119 -5.43 -9.53 6.71
N MET A 120 -4.19 -9.82 6.33
CA MET A 120 -3.02 -9.32 7.06
C MET A 120 -2.86 -7.81 6.91
N LEU A 121 -3.14 -7.25 5.74
CA LEU A 121 -3.11 -5.80 5.50
C LEU A 121 -4.13 -5.03 6.35
N ILE A 122 -5.28 -5.65 6.67
CA ILE A 122 -6.27 -5.07 7.60
C ILE A 122 -6.04 -5.50 9.06
N ASN A 123 -4.82 -5.92 9.40
CA ASN A 123 -4.40 -6.27 10.77
C ASN A 123 -5.04 -7.54 11.36
N VAL A 124 -5.52 -8.47 10.53
CA VAL A 124 -5.99 -9.77 11.02
C VAL A 124 -4.78 -10.70 11.21
N SER A 125 -4.48 -11.00 12.48
CA SER A 125 -3.42 -11.96 12.82
C SER A 125 -3.66 -13.34 12.20
N THR A 126 -2.62 -13.98 11.66
CA THR A 126 -2.68 -15.35 11.12
C THR A 126 -3.25 -16.40 12.09
N ARG A 127 -3.14 -16.15 13.41
CA ARG A 127 -3.77 -17.00 14.45
C ARG A 127 -5.29 -16.92 14.42
N LYS A 128 -5.87 -15.83 13.93
CA LYS A 128 -7.32 -15.60 13.84
C LYS A 128 -7.92 -16.07 12.52
N PHE A 129 -7.11 -16.46 11.53
CA PHE A 129 -7.60 -16.85 10.19
C PHE A 129 -8.66 -17.95 10.24
N ARG A 130 -8.47 -18.99 11.07
CA ARG A 130 -9.49 -20.03 11.23
C ARG A 130 -10.84 -19.52 11.76
N ARG A 131 -10.84 -18.38 12.49
CA ARG A 131 -12.07 -17.75 13.02
C ARG A 131 -12.65 -16.73 12.04
N ALA A 132 -11.82 -16.13 11.20
CA ALA A 132 -12.24 -15.17 10.18
C ALA A 132 -13.01 -15.84 9.04
N VAL A 133 -12.90 -17.16 8.92
CA VAL A 133 -13.54 -17.95 7.89
C VAL A 133 -14.51 -18.93 8.53
N ARG A 134 -15.74 -18.49 8.66
CA ARG A 134 -16.88 -19.39 8.81
C ARG A 134 -17.55 -19.48 7.45
N LEU A 135 -17.31 -20.57 6.72
CA LEU A 135 -18.18 -20.92 5.62
C LEU A 135 -19.50 -21.40 6.24
N PRO A 136 -20.63 -20.90 5.74
CA PRO A 136 -21.92 -21.31 6.26
C PRO A 136 -22.14 -22.81 6.03
N GLU A 137 -22.73 -23.47 7.00
CA GLU A 137 -23.20 -24.86 6.87
C GLU A 137 -24.32 -24.96 5.82
N GLY A 138 -24.31 -25.99 4.97
CA GLY A 138 -25.33 -26.28 3.98
C GLY A 138 -24.80 -27.02 2.76
N ASP A 139 -25.64 -27.22 1.72
CA ASP A 139 -25.39 -28.04 0.52
C ASP A 139 -24.35 -27.48 -0.47
N VAL A 140 -23.72 -26.32 -0.19
CA VAL A 140 -22.61 -25.81 -0.98
C VAL A 140 -21.33 -26.54 -0.59
N PRO A 141 -20.46 -26.94 -1.52
CA PRO A 141 -19.22 -27.62 -1.21
C PRO A 141 -18.41 -26.83 -0.17
N ALA A 142 -18.31 -27.39 1.03
CA ALA A 142 -17.44 -26.82 2.05
C ALA A 142 -15.98 -27.02 1.67
N PRO A 143 -15.04 -26.17 2.10
CA PRO A 143 -13.63 -26.42 1.91
C PRO A 143 -13.27 -27.80 2.46
N ALA A 144 -12.79 -28.68 1.60
CA ALA A 144 -12.34 -30.01 2.00
C ALA A 144 -11.03 -29.88 2.79
N GLY A 145 -11.08 -30.14 4.09
CA GLY A 145 -9.90 -30.18 4.95
C GLY A 145 -9.73 -28.99 5.87
N ALA A 146 -8.75 -29.08 6.76
CA ALA A 146 -8.37 -27.98 7.63
C ALA A 146 -8.03 -26.74 6.81
N GLY A 147 -8.59 -25.59 7.18
CA GLY A 147 -8.27 -24.32 6.54
C GLY A 147 -6.77 -24.06 6.50
N VAL A 148 -6.36 -23.01 5.78
CA VAL A 148 -4.94 -22.66 5.61
C VAL A 148 -4.23 -22.69 6.96
N SER A 149 -3.15 -23.47 7.03
CA SER A 149 -2.33 -23.47 8.24
C SER A 149 -1.68 -22.08 8.41
N LYS A 150 -1.46 -21.68 9.67
CA LYS A 150 -0.78 -20.44 10.01
C LYS A 150 0.51 -20.26 9.21
N SER A 151 1.31 -21.31 9.09
CA SER A 151 2.58 -21.29 8.36
C SER A 151 2.39 -21.15 6.85
N ALA A 152 1.34 -21.75 6.27
CA ALA A 152 1.03 -21.58 4.86
C ALA A 152 0.58 -20.16 4.56
N ALA A 153 -0.33 -19.58 5.36
CA ALA A 153 -0.76 -18.20 5.22
C ALA A 153 0.42 -17.22 5.31
N SER A 154 1.31 -17.45 6.28
CA SER A 154 2.53 -16.61 6.43
C SER A 154 3.45 -16.71 5.21
N ARG A 155 3.72 -17.92 4.69
CA ARG A 155 4.54 -18.10 3.48
C ARG A 155 3.93 -17.44 2.24
N HIS A 156 2.63 -17.58 2.04
CA HIS A 156 1.93 -16.91 0.93
C HIS A 156 2.02 -15.40 1.04
N PHE A 157 1.81 -14.86 2.23
CA PHE A 157 1.94 -13.42 2.47
C PHE A 157 3.35 -12.92 2.14
N VAL A 158 4.39 -13.61 2.65
CA VAL A 158 5.79 -13.24 2.38
C VAL A 158 6.10 -13.29 0.88
N ALA A 159 5.70 -14.37 0.19
CA ALA A 159 5.95 -14.52 -1.24
C ALA A 159 5.26 -13.42 -2.08
N LEU A 160 3.98 -13.13 -1.81
CA LEU A 160 3.24 -12.09 -2.53
C LEU A 160 3.76 -10.69 -2.20
N SER A 161 4.10 -10.42 -0.94
CA SER A 161 4.68 -9.14 -0.53
C SER A 161 6.04 -8.91 -1.16
N ALA A 162 6.88 -9.95 -1.22
CA ALA A 162 8.20 -9.88 -1.87
C ALA A 162 8.06 -9.61 -3.37
N ALA A 163 7.16 -10.31 -4.08
CA ALA A 163 6.92 -10.07 -5.50
C ALA A 163 6.43 -8.63 -5.77
N ARG A 164 5.48 -8.15 -4.98
CA ARG A 164 4.99 -6.76 -5.09
C ARG A 164 6.06 -5.72 -4.76
N MET A 165 6.90 -6.01 -3.77
CA MET A 165 8.03 -5.17 -3.41
C MET A 165 9.03 -5.07 -4.57
N GLN A 166 9.38 -6.19 -5.20
CA GLN A 166 10.28 -6.22 -6.35
C GLN A 166 9.70 -5.45 -7.55
N GLU A 167 8.42 -5.65 -7.88
CA GLU A 167 7.72 -4.92 -8.93
C GLU A 167 7.76 -3.41 -8.67
N TRP A 168 7.44 -3.00 -7.44
CA TRP A 168 7.44 -1.59 -7.05
C TRP A 168 8.85 -1.00 -7.03
N MET A 169 9.84 -1.70 -6.47
CA MET A 169 11.24 -1.25 -6.43
C MET A 169 11.90 -1.18 -7.79
N GLY A 170 11.39 -1.92 -8.79
CA GLY A 170 11.85 -1.84 -10.18
C GLY A 170 11.01 -0.93 -11.08
N ALA A 171 10.01 -0.24 -10.55
CA ALA A 171 9.12 0.60 -11.36
C ALA A 171 9.85 1.83 -11.93
N ASP A 172 9.57 2.15 -13.19
CA ASP A 172 10.06 3.36 -13.85
C ASP A 172 9.42 4.61 -13.22
N LEU A 173 10.25 5.58 -12.87
CA LEU A 173 9.85 6.84 -12.26
C LEU A 173 9.83 8.01 -13.26
N SER A 174 10.30 7.81 -14.50
CA SER A 174 10.44 8.86 -15.49
C SER A 174 9.12 9.53 -15.89
N GLY A 175 8.02 8.77 -15.80
CA GLY A 175 6.67 9.28 -16.07
C GLY A 175 6.03 10.08 -14.93
N LEU A 176 6.70 10.22 -13.79
CA LEU A 176 6.14 10.91 -12.62
C LEU A 176 6.61 12.37 -12.57
N ASP A 177 5.65 13.30 -12.50
CA ASP A 177 5.92 14.73 -12.33
C ASP A 177 6.18 15.08 -10.84
N ILE A 178 7.27 14.55 -10.29
CA ILE A 178 7.63 14.72 -8.88
C ILE A 178 8.23 16.09 -8.62
N MET A 179 7.54 16.89 -7.82
CA MET A 179 7.94 18.23 -7.41
C MET A 179 8.67 18.25 -6.05
N VAL A 180 8.25 17.37 -5.13
CA VAL A 180 8.83 17.27 -3.79
C VAL A 180 9.26 15.84 -3.52
N VAL A 181 10.45 15.65 -2.95
CA VAL A 181 10.92 14.36 -2.45
C VAL A 181 11.18 14.44 -0.96
N GLN A 182 10.44 13.67 -0.19
CA GLN A 182 10.66 13.51 1.25
C GLN A 182 11.48 12.24 1.49
N ILE A 183 12.58 12.35 2.24
CA ILE A 183 13.39 11.20 2.64
C ILE A 183 13.47 11.17 4.17
N ASP A 184 13.17 10.00 4.73
CA ASP A 184 13.08 9.82 6.18
C ASP A 184 13.50 8.41 6.61
N GLY A 185 13.97 8.28 7.86
CA GLY A 185 14.27 7.00 8.50
C GLY A 185 13.05 6.45 9.23
N ILE A 186 12.67 5.21 8.92
CA ILE A 186 11.58 4.48 9.56
C ILE A 186 12.17 3.40 10.46
N HIS A 187 12.05 3.57 11.77
CA HIS A 187 12.45 2.57 12.75
C HIS A 187 11.39 1.47 12.84
N ILE A 188 11.74 0.27 12.38
CA ILE A 188 10.87 -0.91 12.44
C ILE A 188 11.12 -1.69 13.74
N SER A 189 12.38 -1.78 14.17
CA SER A 189 12.80 -2.39 15.43
C SER A 189 14.11 -1.76 15.90
N GLU A 190 14.65 -2.21 17.03
CA GLU A 190 15.95 -1.74 17.54
C GLU A 190 17.10 -1.98 16.55
N HIS A 191 16.98 -2.97 15.67
CA HIS A 191 18.04 -3.39 14.74
C HIS A 191 17.69 -3.17 13.27
N LEU A 192 16.47 -2.71 12.97
CA LEU A 192 16.02 -2.52 11.59
C LEU A 192 15.50 -1.09 11.38
N VAL A 193 16.26 -0.33 10.64
CA VAL A 193 15.89 0.99 10.17
C VAL A 193 15.78 0.95 8.64
N LEU A 194 14.75 1.54 8.10
CA LEU A 194 14.54 1.69 6.66
C LEU A 194 14.58 3.17 6.29
N VAL A 195 15.39 3.51 5.29
CA VAL A 195 15.38 4.84 4.69
C VAL A 195 14.40 4.83 3.53
N ALA A 196 13.34 5.62 3.63
CA ALA A 196 12.26 5.68 2.66
C ALA A 196 12.26 7.00 1.90
N ALA A 197 12.00 6.96 0.59
CA ALA A 197 11.75 8.11 -0.25
C ALA A 197 10.29 8.15 -0.68
N LEU A 198 9.64 9.29 -0.48
CA LEU A 198 8.25 9.59 -0.87
C LEU A 198 8.25 10.80 -1.81
N GLY A 199 7.72 10.65 -3.01
CA GLY A 199 7.48 11.74 -3.96
C GLY A 199 6.11 12.36 -3.78
N ILE A 200 6.00 13.65 -4.11
CA ILE A 200 4.73 14.36 -4.23
C ILE A 200 4.73 15.03 -5.60
N ASP A 201 3.73 14.72 -6.41
CA ASP A 201 3.58 15.29 -7.74
C ASP A 201 2.95 16.69 -7.72
N SER A 202 2.84 17.33 -8.89
CA SER A 202 2.23 18.65 -9.05
C SER A 202 0.75 18.71 -8.68
N ALA A 203 0.04 17.58 -8.71
CA ALA A 203 -1.36 17.45 -8.29
C ALA A 203 -1.52 17.17 -6.79
N GLY A 204 -0.42 16.93 -6.06
CA GLY A 204 -0.41 16.65 -4.62
C GLY A 204 -0.55 15.18 -4.27
N PHE A 205 -0.56 14.27 -5.23
CA PHE A 205 -0.56 12.84 -4.96
C PHE A 205 0.79 12.35 -4.45
N LYS A 206 0.74 11.39 -3.54
CA LYS A 206 1.93 10.82 -2.91
C LYS A 206 2.30 9.50 -3.57
N HIS A 207 3.55 9.39 -3.99
CA HIS A 207 4.15 8.23 -4.66
C HIS A 207 5.28 7.67 -3.79
N PRO A 208 5.16 6.45 -3.24
CA PRO A 208 6.31 5.79 -2.64
C PRO A 208 7.35 5.54 -3.73
N LEU A 209 8.54 6.12 -3.61
CA LEU A 209 9.58 6.05 -4.65
C LEU A 209 10.58 4.94 -4.41
N GLY A 210 11.03 4.75 -3.18
CA GLY A 210 12.05 3.77 -2.86
C GLY A 210 12.22 3.52 -1.36
N LEU A 211 12.92 2.43 -1.05
CA LEU A 211 13.16 1.98 0.31
C LEU A 211 14.50 1.25 0.36
N MET A 212 15.37 1.61 1.33
CA MET A 212 16.64 0.94 1.58
C MET A 212 16.78 0.58 3.05
N GLU A 213 17.37 -0.58 3.33
CA GLU A 213 17.73 -0.96 4.68
C GLU A 213 18.99 -0.20 5.12
N GLY A 214 18.93 0.45 6.28
CA GLY A 214 20.03 1.21 6.87
C GLY A 214 19.55 2.48 7.58
N ALA A 215 20.48 3.27 8.12
CA ALA A 215 20.19 4.51 8.82
C ALA A 215 20.47 5.74 7.94
N THR A 216 19.76 6.84 8.18
CA THR A 216 19.94 8.12 7.47
C THR A 216 21.30 8.78 7.72
N GLU A 217 21.98 8.40 8.80
CA GLU A 217 23.36 8.84 9.09
C GLU A 217 24.41 8.13 8.24
N HIS A 218 24.10 6.96 7.66
CA HIS A 218 24.99 6.21 6.80
C HIS A 218 24.99 6.75 5.38
N SER A 219 26.03 7.52 5.04
CA SER A 219 26.13 8.17 3.72
C SER A 219 26.08 7.20 2.55
N ALA A 220 26.57 5.96 2.70
CA ALA A 220 26.50 4.94 1.65
C ALA A 220 25.08 4.48 1.36
N VAL A 221 24.27 4.22 2.39
CA VAL A 221 22.87 3.80 2.26
C VAL A 221 22.04 4.91 1.60
N VAL A 222 22.22 6.14 2.06
CA VAL A 222 21.53 7.31 1.52
C VAL A 222 21.90 7.54 0.06
N GLN A 223 23.21 7.42 -0.29
CA GLN A 223 23.65 7.56 -1.66
C GLN A 223 23.08 6.45 -2.55
N ALA A 224 23.09 5.20 -2.08
CA ALA A 224 22.51 4.08 -2.82
C ALA A 224 21.01 4.26 -3.10
N LEU A 225 20.25 4.78 -2.14
CA LEU A 225 18.84 5.12 -2.37
C LEU A 225 18.69 6.18 -3.46
N ILE A 226 19.48 7.24 -3.42
CA ILE A 226 19.43 8.32 -4.42
C ILE A 226 19.83 7.81 -5.79
N ASP A 227 20.87 6.99 -5.88
CA ASP A 227 21.36 6.41 -7.13
C ASP A 227 20.27 5.48 -7.74
N ASP A 228 19.60 4.65 -6.95
CA ASP A 228 18.47 3.82 -7.37
C ASP A 228 17.31 4.67 -7.94
N LEU A 229 16.96 5.77 -7.28
CA LEU A 229 15.91 6.67 -7.79
C LEU A 229 16.28 7.27 -9.15
N ILE A 230 17.53 7.66 -9.33
CA ILE A 230 18.04 8.23 -10.60
C ILE A 230 18.08 7.16 -11.70
N GLU A 231 18.57 5.96 -11.40
CA GLU A 231 18.61 4.82 -12.34
C GLU A 231 17.21 4.46 -12.83
N ARG A 232 16.21 4.59 -11.96
CA ARG A 232 14.80 4.36 -12.32
C ARG A 232 14.10 5.56 -12.96
N GLY A 233 14.83 6.61 -13.31
CA GLY A 233 14.32 7.72 -14.13
C GLY A 233 13.96 8.99 -13.37
N LEU A 234 14.32 9.13 -12.09
CA LEU A 234 14.18 10.42 -11.39
C LEU A 234 15.28 11.39 -11.89
N ASP A 235 15.00 12.12 -12.95
CA ASP A 235 15.96 13.00 -13.63
C ASP A 235 16.55 14.05 -12.67
N PRO A 236 17.87 14.06 -12.41
CA PRO A 236 18.49 15.04 -11.53
C PRO A 236 18.53 16.46 -12.08
N ALA A 237 18.31 16.66 -13.37
CA ALA A 237 18.25 17.98 -13.99
C ALA A 237 16.94 18.73 -13.72
N VAL A 238 15.88 18.00 -13.33
CA VAL A 238 14.58 18.62 -12.99
C VAL A 238 14.62 19.18 -11.57
N PRO A 239 14.39 20.50 -11.37
CA PRO A 239 14.39 21.12 -10.05
C PRO A 239 13.32 20.52 -9.13
N ARG A 240 13.72 20.13 -7.90
CA ARG A 240 12.82 19.55 -6.89
C ARG A 240 13.15 20.07 -5.51
N LEU A 241 12.15 20.16 -4.66
CA LEU A 241 12.35 20.43 -3.23
C LEU A 241 12.57 19.09 -2.50
N PHE A 242 13.64 19.00 -1.71
CA PHE A 242 13.87 17.86 -0.82
C PHE A 242 13.49 18.23 0.62
N ILE A 243 12.74 17.34 1.28
CA ILE A 243 12.38 17.47 2.70
C ILE A 243 13.06 16.34 3.46
N ILE A 244 13.92 16.69 4.43
CA ILE A 244 14.71 15.74 5.21
C ILE A 244 14.66 16.05 6.71
N ASP A 245 15.07 15.10 7.55
CA ASP A 245 15.11 15.23 9.02
C ASP A 245 16.19 16.18 9.55
N GLY A 246 17.09 16.64 8.68
CA GLY A 246 18.25 17.47 9.02
C GLY A 246 19.55 16.68 9.07
N SER A 247 19.58 15.44 8.59
CA SER A 247 20.78 14.63 8.42
C SER A 247 21.76 15.29 7.45
N LYS A 248 22.98 15.53 7.92
CA LYS A 248 24.07 16.10 7.10
C LYS A 248 24.51 15.16 5.98
N ALA A 249 24.45 13.85 6.24
CA ALA A 249 24.78 12.83 5.24
C ALA A 249 23.77 12.87 4.08
N LEU A 250 22.49 12.98 4.40
CA LEU A 250 21.41 13.07 3.43
C LEU A 250 21.50 14.37 2.61
N ALA A 251 21.70 15.51 3.25
CA ALA A 251 21.90 16.78 2.56
C ALA A 251 23.12 16.76 1.61
N LYS A 252 24.23 16.13 2.04
CA LYS A 252 25.43 15.97 1.21
C LYS A 252 25.17 15.10 -0.01
N ALA A 253 24.48 13.97 0.16
CA ALA A 253 24.16 13.06 -0.94
C ALA A 253 23.21 13.71 -1.96
N ILE A 254 22.17 14.41 -1.50
CA ILE A 254 21.25 15.17 -2.38
C ILE A 254 22.03 16.22 -3.18
N ARG A 255 22.83 17.06 -2.54
CA ARG A 255 23.60 18.10 -3.23
C ARG A 255 24.64 17.55 -4.21
N ARG A 256 25.17 16.37 -3.94
CA ARG A 256 26.10 15.67 -4.85
C ARG A 256 25.40 15.22 -6.13
N SER A 257 24.18 14.67 -6.03
CA SER A 257 23.47 14.05 -7.14
C SER A 257 22.59 15.03 -7.91
N PHE A 258 21.97 16.00 -7.23
CA PHE A 258 21.04 16.97 -7.83
C PHE A 258 21.60 18.40 -7.94
N GLY A 259 22.85 18.60 -7.50
CA GLY A 259 23.52 19.88 -7.58
C GLY A 259 23.54 20.66 -6.25
N ARG A 260 24.58 21.50 -6.09
CA ARG A 260 24.84 22.22 -4.83
C ARG A 260 23.76 23.22 -4.40
N HIS A 261 22.96 23.69 -5.37
CA HIS A 261 21.89 24.68 -5.17
C HIS A 261 20.50 24.04 -4.99
N THR A 262 20.43 22.70 -4.95
CA THR A 262 19.17 21.99 -4.74
C THR A 262 18.49 22.48 -3.44
N PRO A 263 17.23 22.91 -3.50
CA PRO A 263 16.52 23.37 -2.33
C PRO A 263 16.26 22.19 -1.38
N ILE A 264 16.73 22.33 -0.16
CA ILE A 264 16.55 21.35 0.92
C ILE A 264 15.81 22.04 2.06
N GLN A 265 14.68 21.45 2.46
CA GLN A 265 13.92 21.88 3.62
C GLN A 265 14.07 20.86 4.75
N ARG A 266 14.32 21.35 5.93
CA ARG A 266 14.28 20.51 7.14
C ARG A 266 12.84 20.23 7.56
N CYS A 267 12.54 18.98 7.85
CA CYS A 267 11.22 18.53 8.26
C CYS A 267 10.78 19.24 9.56
N GLN A 268 9.71 20.03 9.46
CA GLN A 268 9.16 20.81 10.59
C GLN A 268 8.66 19.90 11.72
N ILE A 269 8.12 18.73 11.38
CA ILE A 269 7.60 17.74 12.35
C ILE A 269 8.74 17.17 13.18
N HIS A 270 9.83 16.72 12.53
CA HIS A 270 11.03 16.25 13.24
C HIS A 270 11.64 17.34 14.09
N LYS A 271 11.71 18.57 13.56
CA LYS A 271 12.21 19.71 14.33
C LYS A 271 11.35 19.98 15.56
N ALA A 272 10.02 19.98 15.42
CA ALA A 272 9.12 20.15 16.55
C ALA A 272 9.30 19.04 17.59
N ARG A 273 9.40 17.78 17.16
CA ARG A 273 9.61 16.62 18.05
C ARG A 273 10.90 16.79 18.84
N ASN A 274 12.02 17.07 18.17
CA ASN A 274 13.33 17.26 18.82
C ASN A 274 13.33 18.42 19.82
N ILE A 275 12.56 19.48 19.55
CA ILE A 275 12.37 20.61 20.49
C ILE A 275 11.57 20.14 21.70
N MET A 276 10.44 19.43 21.49
CA MET A 276 9.58 18.97 22.59
C MET A 276 10.30 18.00 23.52
N GLU A 277 11.12 17.08 22.99
CA GLU A 277 11.88 16.10 23.79
C GLU A 277 12.85 16.74 24.79
N ARG A 278 13.25 17.98 24.54
CA ARG A 278 14.16 18.75 25.41
C ARG A 278 13.45 19.74 26.33
N LEU A 279 12.13 19.84 26.23
CA LEU A 279 11.31 20.75 27.01
C LEU A 279 10.53 20.04 28.10
N SER A 280 10.27 20.74 29.20
CA SER A 280 9.31 20.26 30.19
C SER A 280 7.91 20.14 29.56
N PRO A 281 7.10 19.12 29.92
CA PRO A 281 5.75 18.93 29.39
C PRO A 281 4.83 20.17 29.52
N ALA A 282 5.03 20.98 30.55
CA ALA A 282 4.25 22.21 30.80
C ALA A 282 4.40 23.24 29.66
N LEU A 283 5.55 23.27 28.98
CA LEU A 283 5.83 24.20 27.88
C LEU A 283 5.42 23.67 26.51
N HIS A 284 5.14 22.36 26.36
CA HIS A 284 4.87 21.76 25.05
C HIS A 284 3.74 22.43 24.28
N ALA A 285 2.61 22.71 24.93
CA ALA A 285 1.44 23.30 24.27
C ALA A 285 1.72 24.72 23.74
N SER A 286 2.38 25.54 24.54
CA SER A 286 2.70 26.93 24.18
C SER A 286 3.75 27.01 23.07
N VAL A 287 4.81 26.23 23.17
CA VAL A 287 5.90 26.19 22.18
C VAL A 287 5.41 25.60 20.85
N ARG A 288 4.63 24.49 20.89
CA ARG A 288 4.05 23.91 19.67
C ARG A 288 3.13 24.89 18.95
N ARG A 289 2.33 25.65 19.68
CA ARG A 289 1.46 26.68 19.11
C ARG A 289 2.29 27.80 18.45
N ALA A 290 3.32 28.27 19.10
CA ALA A 290 4.17 29.35 18.58
C ALA A 290 4.94 28.89 17.30
N LEU A 291 5.49 27.67 17.28
CA LEU A 291 6.12 27.10 16.10
C LEU A 291 5.14 26.96 14.94
N ARG A 292 3.93 26.42 15.20
CA ARG A 292 2.89 26.31 14.18
C ARG A 292 2.51 27.66 13.62
N GLN A 293 2.27 28.65 14.48
CA GLN A 293 1.95 30.01 14.05
C GLN A 293 3.04 30.60 13.15
N ALA A 294 4.32 30.41 13.48
CA ALA A 294 5.43 30.89 12.67
C ALA A 294 5.47 30.18 11.30
N TRP A 295 5.28 28.86 11.27
CA TRP A 295 5.31 28.08 10.03
C TRP A 295 4.07 28.24 9.14
N GLU A 296 2.99 28.82 9.65
CA GLU A 296 1.77 29.13 8.89
C GLU A 296 1.81 30.51 8.23
N LEU A 297 2.82 31.33 8.53
CA LEU A 297 2.99 32.64 7.88
C LEU A 297 3.49 32.45 6.44
N ASP A 298 2.96 33.29 5.55
CA ASP A 298 3.44 33.37 4.16
C ASP A 298 4.67 34.30 4.01
N ASP A 299 5.07 35.00 5.08
CA ASP A 299 6.18 35.92 5.13
C ASP A 299 7.34 35.31 5.93
N ALA A 300 8.39 34.92 5.24
CA ALA A 300 9.55 34.24 5.82
C ALA A 300 10.25 35.17 6.89
N ALA A 301 10.32 36.47 6.66
CA ALA A 301 10.95 37.39 7.61
C ALA A 301 10.15 37.51 8.91
N LYS A 302 8.82 37.52 8.82
CA LYS A 302 7.95 37.52 10.01
C LYS A 302 8.02 36.16 10.72
N ALA A 303 8.05 35.05 9.97
CA ALA A 303 8.21 33.72 10.52
C ALA A 303 9.53 33.61 11.30
N GLU A 304 10.63 34.03 10.69
CA GLU A 304 11.95 34.06 11.34
C GLU A 304 11.95 34.89 12.63
N LYS A 305 11.36 36.08 12.59
CA LYS A 305 11.27 36.95 13.77
C LYS A 305 10.49 36.26 14.90
N LEU A 306 9.39 35.58 14.61
CA LEU A 306 8.62 34.85 15.62
C LEU A 306 9.43 33.71 16.24
N ILE A 307 10.16 32.96 15.42
CA ILE A 307 11.00 31.84 15.88
C ILE A 307 12.15 32.36 16.74
N ARG A 308 12.81 33.47 16.36
CA ARG A 308 13.87 34.12 17.16
C ARG A 308 13.33 34.64 18.50
N ASN A 309 12.15 35.26 18.51
CA ASN A 309 11.51 35.70 19.75
C ASN A 309 11.15 34.53 20.67
N LEU A 310 10.69 33.40 20.08
CA LEU A 310 10.44 32.17 20.84
C LEU A 310 11.74 31.62 21.47
N ALA A 311 12.81 31.55 20.69
CA ALA A 311 14.13 31.13 21.18
C ALA A 311 14.62 31.99 22.33
N GLN A 312 14.51 33.30 22.19
CA GLN A 312 14.92 34.27 23.23
C GLN A 312 14.10 34.10 24.54
N ARG A 313 12.80 33.87 24.44
CA ARG A 313 11.96 33.60 25.63
C ARG A 313 12.40 32.32 26.36
N LEU A 314 12.77 31.26 25.60
CA LEU A 314 13.18 29.99 26.15
C LEU A 314 14.63 29.99 26.65
N GLU A 315 15.43 31.04 26.37
CA GLU A 315 16.83 31.08 26.78
C GLU A 315 17.00 30.96 28.30
N ARG A 316 16.08 31.52 29.09
CA ARG A 316 16.07 31.42 30.56
C ARG A 316 15.62 30.08 31.07
N ASP A 317 14.57 29.52 30.45
CA ASP A 317 13.90 28.33 30.98
C ASP A 317 14.49 27.02 30.40
N ALA A 318 15.09 27.11 29.20
CA ALA A 318 15.66 25.96 28.47
C ALA A 318 16.75 26.41 27.45
N PRO A 319 17.94 26.84 27.88
CA PRO A 319 18.96 27.44 26.99
C PRO A 319 19.44 26.49 25.89
N GLY A 320 19.51 25.20 26.13
CA GLY A 320 19.85 24.18 25.12
C GLY A 320 18.78 24.05 24.02
N VAL A 321 17.53 24.36 24.32
CA VAL A 321 16.42 24.35 23.37
C VAL A 321 16.45 25.59 22.48
N SER A 322 16.80 26.74 23.03
CA SER A 322 16.96 27.99 22.26
C SER A 322 17.93 27.80 21.10
N LYS A 323 19.12 27.26 21.37
CA LYS A 323 20.09 26.92 20.32
C LYS A 323 19.53 25.94 19.30
N SER A 324 18.87 24.90 19.77
CA SER A 324 18.25 23.91 18.89
C SER A 324 17.15 24.51 17.99
N ILE A 325 16.37 25.45 18.47
CA ILE A 325 15.35 26.15 17.67
C ILE A 325 15.97 26.91 16.51
N LEU A 326 17.07 27.61 16.75
CA LEU A 326 17.75 28.43 15.74
C LEU A 326 18.61 27.65 14.77
N GLU A 327 19.00 26.40 15.12
CA GLU A 327 19.79 25.56 14.25
C GLU A 327 19.02 25.16 12.98
N GLY A 328 19.57 25.49 11.79
CA GLY A 328 18.95 25.19 10.50
C GLY A 328 17.67 25.98 10.21
N LEU A 329 17.56 27.17 10.77
CA LEU A 329 16.38 28.05 10.59
C LEU A 329 16.12 28.38 9.12
N ASP A 330 17.18 28.67 8.36
CA ASP A 330 17.08 28.95 6.92
C ASP A 330 16.51 27.74 6.15
N GLU A 331 16.93 26.53 6.51
CA GLU A 331 16.43 25.27 5.90
C GLU A 331 14.97 24.97 6.29
N ILE A 332 14.49 25.47 7.43
CA ILE A 332 13.11 25.30 7.89
C ILE A 332 12.15 26.25 7.15
N LEU A 333 12.63 27.42 6.77
CA LEU A 333 11.84 28.46 6.12
C LEU A 333 11.99 28.48 4.59
N HIS A 334 12.67 27.49 4.00
CA HIS A 334 12.91 27.45 2.55
C HIS A 334 11.62 27.43 1.72
N SER A 335 10.57 26.75 2.19
CA SER A 335 9.28 26.73 1.49
C SER A 335 8.57 28.07 1.46
N GLU A 336 8.74 28.90 2.50
CA GLU A 336 8.20 30.24 2.57
C GLU A 336 8.96 31.20 1.65
N GLN A 337 10.27 31.05 1.55
CA GLN A 337 11.11 31.82 0.60
C GLN A 337 10.84 31.40 -0.85
N ALA A 338 10.61 30.10 -1.10
CA ALA A 338 10.26 29.59 -2.42
C ALA A 338 8.89 30.09 -2.92
N ARG A 339 7.95 30.37 -2.03
CA ARG A 339 6.64 30.97 -2.37
C ARG A 339 6.76 32.38 -2.93
N SER A 340 7.74 33.16 -2.48
CA SER A 340 7.95 34.55 -2.91
C SER A 340 8.65 34.65 -4.27
N SER A 341 9.31 33.60 -4.75
CA SER A 341 9.93 33.55 -6.07
C SER A 341 9.01 32.84 -7.05
N SER A 342 8.55 33.54 -8.06
CA SER A 342 7.52 33.19 -9.05
C SER A 342 7.70 31.89 -9.87
N GLY A 343 8.71 31.04 -9.57
CA GLY A 343 8.98 29.77 -10.23
C GLY A 343 8.51 28.52 -9.44
N ILE A 344 8.14 28.63 -8.17
CA ILE A 344 7.83 27.49 -7.30
C ILE A 344 6.46 27.67 -6.59
N ALA A 345 5.62 28.58 -7.09
CA ALA A 345 4.27 28.81 -6.53
C ALA A 345 3.40 27.54 -6.47
N ALA A 346 3.61 26.60 -7.38
CA ALA A 346 2.96 25.28 -7.36
C ALA A 346 3.36 24.43 -6.14
N LEU A 347 4.61 24.56 -5.64
CA LEU A 347 5.09 23.86 -4.44
C LEU A 347 4.42 24.36 -3.15
N ALA A 348 3.94 25.57 -3.12
CA ALA A 348 3.29 26.17 -1.95
C ALA A 348 1.91 25.55 -1.64
N GLY A 349 1.13 25.21 -2.67
CA GLY A 349 -0.16 24.52 -2.52
C GLY A 349 -0.02 23.11 -1.95
N LEU A 350 1.05 22.41 -2.32
CA LEU A 350 1.33 21.05 -1.89
C LEU A 350 1.68 20.92 -0.41
N HIS A 351 2.29 21.95 0.18
CA HIS A 351 2.63 21.96 1.60
C HIS A 351 1.39 22.07 2.51
N GLN A 352 0.31 22.72 2.04
CA GLN A 352 -0.96 22.79 2.80
C GLN A 352 -1.67 21.43 2.84
N HIS A 353 -1.57 20.63 1.80
CA HIS A 353 -2.09 19.25 1.79
C HIS A 353 -1.33 18.33 2.75
N HIS A 354 -0.02 18.48 2.87
CA HIS A 354 0.79 17.73 3.84
C HIS A 354 0.38 18.06 5.29
N ARG A 355 0.13 19.31 5.59
CA ARG A 355 -0.27 19.79 6.93
C ARG A 355 -1.63 19.24 7.39
N LYS A 356 -2.62 19.08 6.50
CA LYS A 356 -3.92 18.49 6.84
C LYS A 356 -3.83 17.02 7.25
N TYR A 357 -2.94 16.26 6.61
CA TYR A 357 -2.83 14.81 6.85
C TYR A 357 -2.10 14.48 8.16
N ASP A 358 -1.11 15.29 8.55
CA ASP A 358 -0.38 15.10 9.81
C ASP A 358 -1.16 15.57 11.05
N GLY A 359 -2.06 16.54 10.90
CA GLY A 359 -3.01 16.95 11.94
C GLY A 359 -3.94 15.82 12.37
N ASP A 360 -4.41 15.01 11.42
CA ASP A 360 -5.31 13.88 11.68
C ASP A 360 -4.60 12.66 12.30
N ARG A 361 -3.31 12.47 12.05
CA ARG A 361 -2.53 11.37 12.65
C ARG A 361 -2.16 11.62 14.11
N ALA A 362 -1.88 12.86 14.47
CA ALA A 362 -1.55 13.23 15.85
C ALA A 362 -2.74 13.09 16.82
N SER A 363 -3.98 13.11 16.30
CA SER A 363 -5.21 12.95 17.08
C SER A 363 -5.70 11.51 17.25
N ARG A 364 -5.06 10.52 16.61
CA ARG A 364 -5.51 9.11 16.58
C ARG A 364 -4.64 8.12 17.35
N HIS A 365 -3.61 8.58 18.08
CA HIS A 365 -2.91 7.71 19.03
C HIS A 365 -3.54 7.84 20.43
N PRO A 366 -4.32 6.86 20.92
CA PRO A 366 -4.63 6.74 22.33
C PRO A 366 -3.33 6.41 23.06
N GLN A 367 -3.07 7.10 24.13
CA GLN A 367 -2.04 6.76 25.08
C GLN A 367 -2.26 5.31 25.56
N MET A 368 -1.29 4.44 25.33
CA MET A 368 -1.06 3.25 26.14
C MET A 368 0.16 3.52 27.02
#